data_31c3dd4c95521ab64faf957e088165f4
#
_entry.id   31c3dd4c95521ab64faf957e088165f4
#
_cell.length_a   1.000
_cell.length_b   1.000
_cell.length_c   1.000
_cell.angle_alpha   90.00
_cell.angle_beta   90.00
_cell.angle_gamma   90.00
#
_symmetry.space_group_name_H-M   'P 1'
#
loop_
_entity.id
_entity.type
_entity.pdbx_description
1 polymer ?
#
loop_
_entity_poly.entity_id
_entity_poly.type
_entity_poly.pdbx_seq_one_letter_code
_entity_poly.pdbx_strand_id
1 'polypeptide(L)'
;MKQIMTRLTALLLALVMTTTLALAANKSGYSDVPDKNWASQSIAQCKQYNLLQGIGNGKFGLGQKMTRAAYAAALCRLMGWQMLTPEKGSYTDNQDAKKWYYSAIETASAHDVFSGHSTTCRPNDPITREEMAAMTVRALGYSTLSGTVQDECPFTDVSTNPGYITLAWRMGLVVGMNLTTFAPKNDTTREQAAAVLLRAYNGLKAKVSVTSVSAAPSGAVPVESLTGTSGAVPLSPRAAVEQVYDAAVKAGKGGSVVINAVPAAQSVKGGKVGALRELTQDELSAYLNDSAVQKSRSNRFDSSYLLCKEKDGSTIVVWYESEADIAEKTELCALLGIKNVYVLK
;
A
#
# COMPACT_ATOMS: atom_id res chain seq x y z
N MET A 1 20.04 -31.41 -47.37
CA MET A 1 19.65 -32.26 -46.22
C MET A 1 20.40 -31.94 -44.93
N LYS A 2 21.73 -31.81 -44.88
CA LYS A 2 22.47 -31.53 -43.64
C LYS A 2 22.02 -30.24 -42.92
N GLN A 3 21.77 -29.13 -43.67
CA GLN A 3 21.35 -27.84 -43.04
C GLN A 3 19.93 -27.88 -42.45
N ILE A 4 19.04 -28.71 -42.99
CA ILE A 4 17.65 -28.84 -42.45
C ILE A 4 17.68 -29.70 -41.19
N MET A 5 18.49 -30.72 -41.11
CA MET A 5 18.68 -31.54 -39.91
C MET A 5 19.29 -30.74 -38.75
N THR A 6 20.27 -29.85 -39.04
CA THR A 6 20.88 -29.01 -38.00
C THR A 6 19.91 -27.94 -37.43
N ARG A 7 19.00 -27.42 -38.27
CA ARG A 7 17.95 -26.51 -37.82
C ARG A 7 16.84 -27.18 -37.01
N LEU A 8 16.45 -28.43 -37.37
CA LEU A 8 15.50 -29.22 -36.62
C LEU A 8 16.05 -29.68 -35.26
N THR A 9 17.33 -30.05 -35.15
CA THR A 9 17.95 -30.40 -33.88
C THR A 9 18.11 -29.17 -32.97
N ALA A 10 18.42 -27.98 -33.50
CA ALA A 10 18.50 -26.74 -32.74
C ALA A 10 17.10 -26.29 -32.22
N LEU A 11 16.04 -26.47 -33.02
CA LEU A 11 14.68 -26.18 -32.62
C LEU A 11 14.18 -27.14 -31.53
N LEU A 12 14.51 -28.44 -31.62
CA LEU A 12 14.17 -29.44 -30.59
C LEU A 12 14.94 -29.19 -29.28
N LEU A 13 16.23 -28.81 -29.35
CA LEU A 13 17.00 -28.43 -28.14
C LEU A 13 16.46 -27.16 -27.49
N ALA A 14 16.05 -26.15 -28.26
CA ALA A 14 15.45 -24.93 -27.75
C ALA A 14 14.07 -25.22 -27.10
N LEU A 15 13.26 -26.12 -27.69
CA LEU A 15 11.97 -26.51 -27.13
C LEU A 15 12.13 -27.33 -25.84
N VAL A 16 13.14 -28.20 -25.76
CA VAL A 16 13.44 -28.97 -24.54
C VAL A 16 14.00 -28.06 -23.44
N MET A 17 14.82 -27.05 -23.78
CA MET A 17 15.29 -26.08 -22.80
C MET A 17 14.16 -25.17 -22.27
N THR A 18 13.20 -24.79 -23.10
CA THR A 18 12.06 -23.97 -22.66
C THR A 18 11.10 -24.77 -21.79
N THR A 19 10.90 -26.04 -22.06
CA THR A 19 10.03 -26.90 -21.22
C THR A 19 10.70 -27.26 -19.89
N THR A 20 12.03 -27.43 -19.84
CA THR A 20 12.75 -27.66 -18.58
C THR A 20 12.85 -26.40 -17.71
N LEU A 21 12.96 -25.21 -18.30
CA LEU A 21 12.86 -23.97 -17.53
C LEU A 21 11.45 -23.74 -16.97
N ALA A 22 10.40 -24.05 -17.73
CA ALA A 22 9.01 -23.92 -17.25
C ALA A 22 8.68 -24.91 -16.12
N LEU A 23 9.23 -26.14 -16.15
CA LEU A 23 9.08 -27.11 -15.07
C LEU A 23 9.93 -26.75 -13.83
N ALA A 24 11.10 -26.12 -14.01
CA ALA A 24 11.94 -25.65 -12.91
C ALA A 24 11.37 -24.41 -12.21
N ALA A 25 10.59 -23.59 -12.93
CA ALA A 25 9.99 -22.35 -12.40
C ALA A 25 8.90 -22.57 -11.34
N ASN A 26 8.33 -23.75 -11.25
CA ASN A 26 7.21 -24.06 -10.33
C ASN A 26 7.63 -24.74 -9.01
N LYS A 27 8.90 -25.08 -8.82
CA LYS A 27 9.36 -25.67 -7.57
C LYS A 27 9.67 -24.63 -6.53
N SER A 28 9.03 -24.68 -5.38
CA SER A 28 9.30 -23.79 -4.22
C SER A 28 10.75 -23.87 -3.73
N GLY A 29 11.44 -24.97 -4.03
CA GLY A 29 12.78 -25.25 -3.53
C GLY A 29 12.82 -25.64 -2.06
N TYR A 30 11.68 -26.06 -1.50
CA TYR A 30 11.53 -26.57 -0.14
C TYR A 30 10.98 -27.99 -0.14
N SER A 31 11.59 -28.89 0.67
CA SER A 31 11.26 -30.31 0.70
C SER A 31 9.87 -30.64 1.25
N ASP A 32 9.31 -29.74 2.07
CA ASP A 32 7.99 -29.88 2.69
C ASP A 32 6.86 -29.21 1.91
N VAL A 33 7.15 -28.65 0.71
CA VAL A 33 6.16 -27.99 -0.14
C VAL A 33 5.97 -28.78 -1.43
N PRO A 34 4.88 -29.55 -1.58
CA PRO A 34 4.59 -30.26 -2.81
C PRO A 34 4.37 -29.31 -3.99
N ASP A 35 4.84 -29.66 -5.18
CA ASP A 35 4.70 -28.83 -6.40
C ASP A 35 3.26 -28.46 -6.73
N LYS A 36 2.31 -29.34 -6.42
CA LYS A 36 0.86 -29.12 -6.62
C LYS A 36 0.16 -28.37 -5.50
N ASN A 37 0.90 -27.96 -4.44
CA ASN A 37 0.32 -27.17 -3.36
C ASN A 37 -0.11 -25.81 -3.91
N TRP A 38 -1.28 -25.32 -3.50
CA TRP A 38 -1.86 -24.04 -3.94
C TRP A 38 -0.94 -22.84 -3.71
N ALA A 39 -0.11 -22.88 -2.66
CA ALA A 39 0.82 -21.81 -2.30
C ALA A 39 2.24 -21.99 -2.88
N SER A 40 2.52 -23.09 -3.59
CA SER A 40 3.87 -23.42 -4.07
C SER A 40 4.50 -22.26 -4.86
N GLN A 41 3.73 -21.65 -5.77
CA GLN A 41 4.19 -20.49 -6.54
C GLN A 41 4.45 -19.27 -5.65
N SER A 42 3.55 -18.97 -4.72
CA SER A 42 3.71 -17.83 -3.80
C SER A 42 4.93 -18.01 -2.91
N ILE A 43 5.17 -19.21 -2.41
CA ILE A 43 6.34 -19.55 -1.59
C ILE A 43 7.63 -19.40 -2.41
N ALA A 44 7.67 -19.92 -3.64
CA ALA A 44 8.82 -19.78 -4.53
C ALA A 44 9.18 -18.30 -4.80
N GLN A 45 8.18 -17.50 -5.12
CA GLN A 45 8.37 -16.07 -5.40
C GLN A 45 8.73 -15.28 -4.14
N CYS A 46 8.13 -15.56 -2.98
CA CYS A 46 8.53 -14.95 -1.72
C CYS A 46 10.01 -15.24 -1.39
N LYS A 47 10.49 -16.46 -1.66
CA LYS A 47 11.92 -16.81 -1.53
C LYS A 47 12.78 -16.00 -2.52
N GLN A 48 12.38 -15.97 -3.79
CA GLN A 48 13.09 -15.24 -4.86
C GLN A 48 13.22 -13.75 -4.56
N TYR A 49 12.15 -13.11 -4.06
CA TYR A 49 12.12 -11.69 -3.74
C TYR A 49 12.59 -11.38 -2.30
N ASN A 50 13.12 -12.39 -1.59
CA ASN A 50 13.58 -12.27 -0.20
C ASN A 50 12.51 -11.76 0.78
N LEU A 51 11.24 -12.00 0.51
CA LEU A 51 10.14 -11.57 1.38
C LEU A 51 9.97 -12.49 2.59
N LEU A 52 9.94 -13.81 2.35
CA LEU A 52 9.76 -14.81 3.38
C LEU A 52 10.66 -16.01 3.11
N GLN A 53 11.48 -16.37 4.13
CA GLN A 53 12.42 -17.48 4.07
C GLN A 53 11.85 -18.74 4.74
N GLY A 54 12.51 -19.89 4.51
CA GLY A 54 12.21 -21.13 5.20
C GLY A 54 12.64 -21.12 6.68
N ILE A 55 12.31 -22.22 7.36
CA ILE A 55 12.61 -22.43 8.79
C ILE A 55 13.92 -23.21 9.03
N GLY A 56 14.74 -23.38 7.99
CA GLY A 56 15.95 -24.20 8.02
C GLY A 56 15.78 -25.60 7.49
N ASN A 57 16.87 -26.36 7.36
CA ASN A 57 16.92 -27.74 6.88
C ASN A 57 16.16 -27.98 5.54
N GLY A 58 16.18 -27.00 4.65
CA GLY A 58 15.48 -27.06 3.36
C GLY A 58 13.95 -27.09 3.44
N LYS A 59 13.38 -26.69 4.59
CA LYS A 59 11.93 -26.65 4.83
C LYS A 59 11.40 -25.23 4.85
N PHE A 60 10.18 -25.04 4.33
CA PHE A 60 9.41 -23.81 4.43
C PHE A 60 8.66 -23.68 5.75
N GLY A 61 8.21 -24.80 6.31
CA GLY A 61 7.28 -24.87 7.44
C GLY A 61 5.82 -24.82 6.97
N LEU A 62 5.48 -25.60 5.93
CA LEU A 62 4.12 -25.68 5.40
C LEU A 62 3.15 -26.11 6.50
N GLY A 63 2.01 -25.44 6.61
CA GLY A 63 0.99 -25.67 7.65
C GLY A 63 1.33 -25.10 9.03
N GLN A 64 2.56 -24.64 9.28
CA GLN A 64 2.90 -24.03 10.55
C GLN A 64 2.29 -22.62 10.67
N LYS A 65 1.92 -22.26 11.88
CA LYS A 65 1.43 -20.92 12.20
C LYS A 65 2.53 -19.87 11.99
N MET A 66 2.16 -18.74 11.40
CA MET A 66 3.04 -17.58 11.26
C MET A 66 3.08 -16.81 12.57
N THR A 67 4.28 -16.49 13.09
CA THR A 67 4.37 -15.64 14.27
C THR A 67 4.32 -14.16 13.91
N ARG A 68 3.89 -13.33 14.86
CA ARG A 68 3.80 -11.86 14.68
C ARG A 68 5.18 -11.27 14.35
N ALA A 69 6.25 -11.72 15.01
CA ALA A 69 7.61 -11.28 14.71
C ALA A 69 8.08 -11.68 13.30
N ALA A 70 7.79 -12.91 12.89
CA ALA A 70 8.15 -13.38 11.55
C ALA A 70 7.42 -12.59 10.45
N TYR A 71 6.16 -12.22 10.70
CA TYR A 71 5.40 -11.41 9.77
C TYR A 71 5.91 -9.96 9.72
N ALA A 72 6.22 -9.33 10.87
CA ALA A 72 6.84 -8.01 10.94
C ALA A 72 8.18 -7.97 10.16
N ALA A 73 9.02 -8.98 10.33
CA ALA A 73 10.27 -9.09 9.59
C ALA A 73 10.04 -9.23 8.07
N ALA A 74 8.99 -9.93 7.65
CA ALA A 74 8.62 -10.04 6.25
C ALA A 74 8.11 -8.70 5.68
N LEU A 75 7.33 -7.94 6.45
CA LEU A 75 6.88 -6.59 6.07
C LEU A 75 8.05 -5.61 5.96
N CYS A 76 9.02 -5.64 6.89
CA CYS A 76 10.23 -4.81 6.76
C CYS A 76 10.98 -5.08 5.45
N ARG A 77 11.08 -6.36 5.04
CA ARG A 77 11.71 -6.73 3.76
C ARG A 77 10.84 -6.30 2.56
N LEU A 78 9.53 -6.46 2.64
CA LEU A 78 8.59 -6.03 1.60
C LEU A 78 8.74 -4.53 1.30
N MET A 79 8.82 -3.73 2.37
CA MET A 79 8.91 -2.27 2.29
C MET A 79 10.35 -1.76 2.09
N GLY A 80 11.35 -2.64 2.19
CA GLY A 80 12.75 -2.26 2.02
C GLY A 80 13.29 -1.35 3.14
N TRP A 81 12.69 -1.39 4.33
CA TRP A 81 13.11 -0.54 5.44
C TRP A 81 14.48 -0.90 5.99
N GLN A 82 15.26 0.11 6.34
CA GLN A 82 16.53 -0.07 7.05
C GLN A 82 16.25 -0.53 8.48
N MET A 83 16.90 -1.63 8.89
CA MET A 83 16.70 -2.19 10.23
C MET A 83 17.24 -1.27 11.32
N LEU A 84 16.40 -1.01 12.32
CA LEU A 84 16.73 -0.25 13.53
C LEU A 84 17.10 -1.20 14.66
N THR A 85 18.12 -0.83 15.45
CA THR A 85 18.54 -1.59 16.63
C THR A 85 18.81 -0.61 17.76
N PRO A 86 17.77 -0.04 18.39
CA PRO A 86 17.91 0.88 19.51
C PRO A 86 18.48 0.14 20.73
N GLU A 87 19.09 0.88 21.67
CA GLU A 87 19.62 0.30 22.92
C GLU A 87 18.52 -0.27 23.82
N LYS A 88 17.32 0.32 23.77
CA LYS A 88 16.15 -0.11 24.52
C LYS A 88 14.98 -0.38 23.58
N GLY A 89 14.38 -1.55 23.71
CA GLY A 89 13.21 -1.95 22.94
C GLY A 89 11.97 -1.16 23.30
N SER A 90 11.09 -0.95 22.31
CA SER A 90 9.83 -0.23 22.45
C SER A 90 8.78 -1.01 23.26
N TYR A 91 8.92 -2.33 23.35
CA TYR A 91 7.96 -3.21 24.04
C TYR A 91 8.62 -3.97 25.18
N THR A 92 7.85 -4.20 26.27
CA THR A 92 8.34 -4.89 27.48
C THR A 92 8.78 -6.33 27.20
N ASP A 93 8.24 -6.97 26.17
CA ASP A 93 8.54 -8.32 25.70
C ASP A 93 9.52 -8.35 24.51
N ASN A 94 10.13 -7.21 24.15
CA ASN A 94 11.17 -7.08 23.12
C ASN A 94 12.36 -6.26 23.64
N GLN A 95 13.02 -6.71 24.72
CA GLN A 95 14.14 -6.00 25.35
C GLN A 95 15.51 -6.66 25.06
N ASP A 96 15.54 -7.87 24.51
CA ASP A 96 16.77 -8.59 24.23
C ASP A 96 17.23 -8.40 22.78
N ALA A 97 18.20 -7.51 22.57
CA ALA A 97 18.75 -7.20 21.24
C ALA A 97 19.43 -8.41 20.55
N LYS A 98 19.67 -9.52 21.27
CA LYS A 98 20.21 -10.76 20.68
C LYS A 98 19.12 -11.62 20.02
N LYS A 99 17.86 -11.33 20.26
CA LYS A 99 16.75 -12.04 19.58
C LYS A 99 16.74 -11.70 18.09
N TRP A 100 16.61 -12.72 17.25
CA TRP A 100 16.62 -12.57 15.80
C TRP A 100 15.58 -11.59 15.26
N TYR A 101 14.49 -11.39 15.99
CA TYR A 101 13.39 -10.52 15.61
C TYR A 101 13.47 -9.11 16.20
N TYR A 102 14.43 -8.83 17.11
CA TYR A 102 14.50 -7.56 17.83
C TYR A 102 14.43 -6.35 16.88
N SER A 103 15.39 -6.29 15.96
CA SER A 103 15.47 -5.17 14.99
C SER A 103 14.25 -5.09 14.08
N ALA A 104 13.67 -6.22 13.69
CA ALA A 104 12.48 -6.23 12.84
C ALA A 104 11.24 -5.66 13.56
N ILE A 105 11.07 -5.98 14.85
CA ILE A 105 9.99 -5.42 15.67
C ILE A 105 10.20 -3.92 15.88
N GLU A 106 11.39 -3.47 16.21
CA GLU A 106 11.69 -2.06 16.44
C GLU A 106 11.50 -1.25 15.14
N THR A 107 11.93 -1.80 14.00
CA THR A 107 11.71 -1.17 12.70
C THR A 107 10.23 -1.08 12.37
N ALA A 108 9.50 -2.19 12.49
CA ALA A 108 8.07 -2.21 12.21
C ALA A 108 7.28 -1.29 13.16
N SER A 109 7.74 -1.15 14.43
CA SER A 109 7.15 -0.21 15.40
C SER A 109 7.37 1.24 14.98
N ALA A 110 8.57 1.59 14.52
CA ALA A 110 8.89 2.94 14.05
C ALA A 110 8.09 3.36 12.80
N HIS A 111 7.54 2.38 12.08
CA HIS A 111 6.64 2.57 10.94
C HIS A 111 5.17 2.27 11.27
N ASP A 112 4.76 2.35 12.53
CA ASP A 112 3.38 2.21 13.01
C ASP A 112 2.68 0.89 12.62
N VAL A 113 3.44 -0.17 12.30
CA VAL A 113 2.87 -1.48 11.92
C VAL A 113 2.11 -2.13 13.08
N PHE A 114 2.62 -1.95 14.31
CA PHE A 114 1.93 -2.39 15.52
C PHE A 114 0.95 -1.33 16.01
N SER A 115 -0.21 -1.72 16.54
CA SER A 115 -1.19 -0.77 17.07
C SER A 115 -0.72 -0.13 18.38
N GLY A 116 -0.78 1.16 18.45
CA GLY A 116 -0.10 2.17 19.21
C GLY A 116 -0.18 2.20 20.74
N HIS A 117 -0.92 1.37 21.48
CA HIS A 117 -1.04 1.54 22.93
C HIS A 117 -0.73 0.27 23.76
N SER A 118 -0.32 -0.81 23.13
CA SER A 118 0.08 -2.01 23.84
C SER A 118 1.52 -1.88 24.33
N THR A 119 1.77 -2.25 25.57
CA THR A 119 3.12 -2.36 26.11
C THR A 119 3.85 -3.61 25.66
N THR A 120 3.18 -4.52 24.96
CA THR A 120 3.70 -5.79 24.43
C THR A 120 3.42 -5.94 22.95
N CYS A 121 4.37 -6.50 22.19
CA CYS A 121 4.22 -6.83 20.77
C CYS A 121 3.87 -8.30 20.51
N ARG A 122 3.99 -9.18 21.53
CA ARG A 122 3.71 -10.61 21.46
C ARG A 122 4.46 -11.31 20.31
N PRO A 123 5.82 -11.28 20.31
CA PRO A 123 6.61 -11.64 19.14
C PRO A 123 6.43 -13.10 18.70
N ASN A 124 6.24 -14.01 19.64
CA ASN A 124 6.16 -15.45 19.39
C ASN A 124 4.73 -15.98 19.23
N ASP A 125 3.71 -15.13 19.48
CA ASP A 125 2.32 -15.53 19.30
C ASP A 125 2.01 -15.74 17.82
N PRO A 126 1.14 -16.69 17.48
CA PRO A 126 0.57 -16.78 16.14
C PRO A 126 -0.12 -15.48 15.76
N ILE A 127 0.08 -15.03 14.53
CA ILE A 127 -0.64 -13.88 14.01
C ILE A 127 -2.04 -14.31 13.54
N THR A 128 -3.07 -13.57 13.96
CA THR A 128 -4.43 -13.82 13.46
C THR A 128 -4.64 -13.20 12.08
N ARG A 129 -5.70 -13.60 11.39
CA ARG A 129 -6.05 -13.09 10.06
C ARG A 129 -6.32 -11.58 10.08
N GLU A 130 -7.01 -11.08 11.11
CA GLU A 130 -7.24 -9.63 11.26
C GLU A 130 -5.95 -8.85 11.56
N GLU A 131 -5.09 -9.39 12.42
CA GLU A 131 -3.81 -8.77 12.74
C GLU A 131 -2.90 -8.71 11.51
N MET A 132 -2.87 -9.79 10.70
CA MET A 132 -2.13 -9.83 9.44
C MET A 132 -2.64 -8.77 8.45
N ALA A 133 -3.95 -8.64 8.28
CA ALA A 133 -4.54 -7.62 7.42
C ALA A 133 -4.20 -6.20 7.91
N ALA A 134 -4.37 -5.93 9.21
CA ALA A 134 -4.09 -4.63 9.81
C ALA A 134 -2.59 -4.26 9.72
N MET A 135 -1.69 -5.19 10.04
CA MET A 135 -0.24 -4.95 9.93
C MET A 135 0.18 -4.67 8.48
N THR A 136 -0.42 -5.38 7.51
CA THR A 136 -0.11 -5.14 6.09
C THR A 136 -0.58 -3.76 5.63
N VAL A 137 -1.81 -3.37 5.94
CA VAL A 137 -2.36 -2.06 5.54
C VAL A 137 -1.62 -0.91 6.22
N ARG A 138 -1.20 -1.08 7.50
CA ARG A 138 -0.35 -0.10 8.19
C ARG A 138 1.01 0.02 7.54
N ALA A 139 1.65 -1.10 7.22
CA ALA A 139 2.94 -1.10 6.52
C ALA A 139 2.86 -0.39 5.16
N LEU A 140 1.74 -0.49 4.46
CA LEU A 140 1.47 0.21 3.21
C LEU A 140 1.13 1.71 3.39
N GLY A 141 1.02 2.22 4.64
CA GLY A 141 0.77 3.64 4.92
C GLY A 141 -0.70 4.06 4.97
N TYR A 142 -1.66 3.13 4.86
CA TYR A 142 -3.09 3.46 4.74
C TYR A 142 -3.88 3.39 6.05
N SER A 143 -3.23 3.66 7.20
CA SER A 143 -3.89 3.66 8.50
C SER A 143 -5.03 4.69 8.60
N THR A 144 -4.81 5.91 8.12
CA THR A 144 -5.81 6.98 8.12
C THR A 144 -7.02 6.60 7.29
N LEU A 145 -6.78 6.11 6.06
CA LEU A 145 -7.84 5.66 5.15
C LEU A 145 -8.67 4.52 5.74
N SER A 146 -8.08 3.64 6.57
CA SER A 146 -8.82 2.54 7.20
C SER A 146 -9.94 3.03 8.11
N GLY A 147 -9.79 4.22 8.71
CA GLY A 147 -10.82 4.82 9.57
C GLY A 147 -12.07 5.28 8.81
N THR A 148 -11.91 5.64 7.52
CA THR A 148 -13.01 6.17 6.71
C THR A 148 -13.85 5.08 6.04
N VAL A 149 -13.31 3.86 5.89
CA VAL A 149 -13.96 2.75 5.15
C VAL A 149 -14.45 1.62 6.06
N GLN A 150 -14.50 1.82 7.38
CA GLN A 150 -14.85 0.77 8.33
C GLN A 150 -16.28 0.24 8.13
N ASP A 151 -17.22 1.10 7.71
CA ASP A 151 -18.63 0.75 7.49
C ASP A 151 -18.84 0.01 6.15
N GLU A 152 -17.81 -0.07 5.30
CA GLU A 152 -17.84 -0.81 4.03
C GLU A 152 -17.46 -2.29 4.18
N CYS A 153 -17.19 -2.77 5.40
CA CYS A 153 -16.74 -4.15 5.61
C CYS A 153 -17.81 -5.16 5.17
N PRO A 154 -17.51 -6.06 4.21
CA PRO A 154 -18.52 -6.98 3.70
C PRO A 154 -18.74 -8.19 4.61
N PHE A 155 -17.93 -8.33 5.68
CA PHE A 155 -17.91 -9.51 6.53
C PHE A 155 -18.65 -9.24 7.84
N THR A 156 -19.63 -10.09 8.16
CA THR A 156 -20.51 -9.93 9.32
C THR A 156 -19.90 -10.40 10.66
N ASP A 157 -18.81 -11.17 10.58
CA ASP A 157 -18.08 -11.71 11.74
C ASP A 157 -16.90 -10.83 12.18
N VAL A 158 -16.76 -9.63 11.59
CA VAL A 158 -15.69 -8.68 11.90
C VAL A 158 -16.22 -7.60 12.85
N SER A 159 -15.72 -7.60 14.08
CA SER A 159 -16.04 -6.60 15.11
C SER A 159 -14.88 -5.67 15.44
N THR A 160 -13.65 -6.07 15.09
CA THR A 160 -12.43 -5.31 15.33
C THR A 160 -11.68 -5.11 14.01
N ASN A 161 -11.05 -3.94 13.84
CA ASN A 161 -10.28 -3.60 12.65
C ASN A 161 -11.05 -3.67 11.30
N PRO A 162 -12.39 -3.34 11.24
CA PRO A 162 -13.16 -3.53 10.00
C PRO A 162 -12.58 -2.75 8.82
N GLY A 163 -12.12 -1.52 9.00
CA GLY A 163 -11.54 -0.73 7.92
C GLY A 163 -10.23 -1.28 7.38
N TYR A 164 -9.37 -1.85 8.23
CA TYR A 164 -8.15 -2.52 7.77
C TYR A 164 -8.46 -3.77 6.94
N ILE A 165 -9.46 -4.55 7.38
CA ILE A 165 -9.91 -5.74 6.65
C ILE A 165 -10.54 -5.33 5.32
N THR A 166 -11.36 -4.27 5.31
CA THR A 166 -11.95 -3.70 4.09
C THR A 166 -10.89 -3.30 3.08
N LEU A 167 -9.90 -2.51 3.48
CA LEU A 167 -8.80 -2.10 2.59
C LEU A 167 -8.01 -3.30 2.08
N ALA A 168 -7.61 -4.22 2.96
CA ALA A 168 -6.87 -5.41 2.56
C ALA A 168 -7.67 -6.27 1.55
N TRP A 169 -8.99 -6.36 1.73
CA TRP A 169 -9.89 -7.06 0.80
C TRP A 169 -10.06 -6.30 -0.53
N ARG A 170 -10.30 -4.99 -0.51
CA ARG A 170 -10.41 -4.14 -1.71
C ARG A 170 -9.14 -4.17 -2.56
N MET A 171 -7.98 -4.12 -1.92
CA MET A 171 -6.67 -4.28 -2.57
C MET A 171 -6.39 -5.71 -3.06
N GLY A 172 -7.27 -6.67 -2.75
CA GLY A 172 -7.09 -8.07 -3.14
C GLY A 172 -5.99 -8.80 -2.36
N LEU A 173 -5.52 -8.25 -1.25
CA LEU A 173 -4.47 -8.85 -0.41
C LEU A 173 -5.01 -10.07 0.34
N VAL A 174 -6.22 -9.94 0.89
CA VAL A 174 -6.92 -11.00 1.61
C VAL A 174 -8.24 -11.37 0.93
N VAL A 175 -8.74 -12.54 1.26
CA VAL A 175 -10.08 -13.01 0.84
C VAL A 175 -10.85 -13.52 2.06
N GLY A 176 -12.19 -13.46 2.01
CA GLY A 176 -13.04 -14.12 3.00
C GLY A 176 -12.95 -15.63 2.93
N MET A 177 -13.41 -16.30 3.98
CA MET A 177 -13.66 -17.75 3.95
C MET A 177 -14.85 -18.07 3.03
N ASN A 178 -15.81 -17.13 2.96
CA ASN A 178 -16.91 -17.07 2.03
C ASN A 178 -17.32 -15.59 1.82
N LEU A 179 -18.50 -15.34 1.23
CA LEU A 179 -18.96 -13.99 0.90
C LEU A 179 -19.19 -13.09 2.12
N THR A 180 -19.50 -13.66 3.28
CA THR A 180 -19.89 -12.91 4.49
C THR A 180 -19.03 -13.19 5.72
N THR A 181 -18.10 -14.15 5.65
CA THR A 181 -17.27 -14.59 6.77
C THR A 181 -15.79 -14.39 6.46
N PHE A 182 -15.09 -13.70 7.33
CA PHE A 182 -13.63 -13.48 7.25
C PHE A 182 -12.83 -14.43 8.16
N ALA A 183 -13.39 -14.83 9.28
CA ALA A 183 -12.76 -15.56 10.38
C ALA A 183 -11.56 -14.78 11.01
N PRO A 184 -11.79 -13.57 11.54
CA PRO A 184 -10.74 -12.62 11.93
C PRO A 184 -9.79 -13.17 13.00
N LYS A 185 -10.29 -13.97 13.92
CA LYS A 185 -9.54 -14.52 15.07
C LYS A 185 -8.76 -15.80 14.76
N ASN A 186 -8.94 -16.39 13.57
CA ASN A 186 -8.20 -17.58 13.19
C ASN A 186 -6.72 -17.26 12.98
N ASP A 187 -5.85 -18.16 13.45
CA ASP A 187 -4.41 -18.07 13.19
C ASP A 187 -4.11 -18.21 11.70
N THR A 188 -3.10 -17.49 11.24
CA THR A 188 -2.62 -17.54 9.87
C THR A 188 -1.46 -18.51 9.74
N THR A 189 -1.49 -19.37 8.70
CA THR A 189 -0.34 -20.22 8.38
C THR A 189 0.72 -19.48 7.56
N ARG A 190 1.93 -20.02 7.50
CA ARG A 190 3.06 -19.40 6.79
C ARG A 190 2.80 -19.29 5.28
N GLU A 191 2.14 -20.28 4.67
CA GLU A 191 1.77 -20.22 3.25
C GLU A 191 0.66 -19.19 2.97
N GLN A 192 -0.26 -18.96 3.90
CA GLN A 192 -1.25 -17.89 3.78
C GLN A 192 -0.57 -16.52 3.86
N ALA A 193 0.37 -16.36 4.78
CA ALA A 193 1.18 -15.13 4.88
C ALA A 193 2.01 -14.90 3.61
N ALA A 194 2.63 -15.94 3.03
CA ALA A 194 3.35 -15.84 1.76
C ALA A 194 2.45 -15.33 0.62
N ALA A 195 1.22 -15.81 0.55
CA ALA A 195 0.27 -15.38 -0.47
C ALA A 195 -0.10 -13.88 -0.31
N VAL A 196 -0.31 -13.40 0.92
CA VAL A 196 -0.60 -11.99 1.18
C VAL A 196 0.61 -11.11 0.85
N LEU A 197 1.80 -11.48 1.30
CA LEU A 197 3.04 -10.75 1.01
C LEU A 197 3.32 -10.65 -0.49
N LEU A 198 3.11 -11.72 -1.24
CA LEU A 198 3.29 -11.71 -2.69
C LEU A 198 2.27 -10.81 -3.40
N ARG A 199 1.00 -10.83 -2.96
CA ARG A 199 -0.03 -9.94 -3.51
C ARG A 199 0.31 -8.46 -3.25
N ALA A 200 0.75 -8.14 -2.04
CA ALA A 200 1.21 -6.80 -1.70
C ALA A 200 2.43 -6.38 -2.54
N TYR A 201 3.43 -7.25 -2.67
CA TYR A 201 4.59 -7.01 -3.52
C TYR A 201 4.20 -6.74 -4.99
N ASN A 202 3.33 -7.57 -5.54
CA ASN A 202 2.86 -7.42 -6.91
C ASN A 202 2.05 -6.13 -7.10
N GLY A 203 1.24 -5.74 -6.12
CA GLY A 203 0.52 -4.46 -6.12
C GLY A 203 1.47 -3.26 -6.14
N LEU A 204 2.47 -3.24 -5.25
CA LEU A 204 3.51 -2.21 -5.18
C LEU A 204 4.38 -2.14 -6.46
N LYS A 205 4.54 -3.25 -7.18
CA LYS A 205 5.30 -3.34 -8.44
C LYS A 205 4.42 -3.24 -9.70
N ALA A 206 3.09 -3.13 -9.52
CA ALA A 206 2.19 -2.98 -10.66
C ALA A 206 2.46 -1.65 -11.39
N LYS A 207 2.52 -1.74 -12.72
CA LYS A 207 2.69 -0.54 -13.56
C LYS A 207 1.33 0.10 -13.78
N VAL A 208 1.23 1.36 -13.39
CA VAL A 208 0.12 2.25 -13.72
C VAL A 208 0.60 3.25 -14.75
N SER A 209 -0.17 3.45 -15.81
CA SER A 209 0.10 4.51 -16.78
C SER A 209 -0.32 5.84 -16.18
N VAL A 210 0.61 6.78 -16.01
CA VAL A 210 0.33 8.13 -15.54
C VAL A 210 0.47 9.11 -16.70
N THR A 211 -0.58 9.87 -17.00
CA THR A 211 -0.62 10.81 -18.13
C THR A 211 -1.15 12.16 -17.69
N SER A 212 -0.40 13.23 -17.92
CA SER A 212 -0.89 14.61 -17.72
C SER A 212 -1.87 14.96 -18.84
N VAL A 213 -3.00 15.55 -18.47
CA VAL A 213 -4.07 15.94 -19.40
C VAL A 213 -4.61 17.33 -19.08
N SER A 214 -5.16 18.02 -20.08
CA SER A 214 -5.87 19.31 -19.92
C SER A 214 -7.37 19.12 -19.74
N ALA A 215 -7.90 17.92 -20.02
CA ALA A 215 -9.30 17.57 -19.82
C ALA A 215 -9.41 16.08 -19.47
N ALA A 216 -10.42 15.72 -18.68
CA ALA A 216 -10.68 14.35 -18.29
C ALA A 216 -11.06 13.49 -19.52
N PRO A 217 -10.39 12.36 -19.80
CA PRO A 217 -10.75 11.45 -20.86
C PRO A 217 -12.12 10.80 -20.62
N SER A 218 -12.84 10.52 -21.71
CA SER A 218 -14.12 9.80 -21.62
C SER A 218 -13.94 8.43 -20.96
N GLY A 219 -14.84 8.10 -20.03
CA GLY A 219 -14.82 6.82 -19.31
C GLY A 219 -13.86 6.74 -18.14
N ALA A 220 -13.01 7.74 -17.91
CA ALA A 220 -12.23 7.83 -16.69
C ALA A 220 -13.07 8.44 -15.55
N VAL A 221 -12.94 7.89 -14.34
CA VAL A 221 -13.65 8.36 -13.16
C VAL A 221 -12.89 9.53 -12.54
N PRO A 222 -13.49 10.75 -12.45
CA PRO A 222 -12.85 11.87 -11.80
C PRO A 222 -12.80 11.65 -10.27
N VAL A 223 -11.69 12.06 -9.66
CA VAL A 223 -11.60 12.25 -8.22
C VAL A 223 -12.39 13.51 -7.87
N GLU A 224 -13.48 13.33 -7.17
CA GLU A 224 -14.35 14.44 -6.76
C GLU A 224 -13.66 15.22 -5.63
N SER A 225 -13.60 16.55 -5.78
CA SER A 225 -13.12 17.41 -4.69
C SER A 225 -14.04 17.24 -3.48
N LEU A 226 -13.49 17.34 -2.26
CA LEU A 226 -14.29 17.52 -1.04
C LEU A 226 -15.04 18.85 -1.13
N THR A 227 -16.10 18.90 -1.91
CA THR A 227 -17.00 20.04 -1.95
C THR A 227 -17.78 20.03 -0.66
N GLY A 228 -17.57 21.07 0.14
CA GLY A 228 -18.17 21.19 1.45
C GLY A 228 -19.66 20.93 1.47
N THR A 229 -20.05 19.86 2.13
CA THR A 229 -21.33 19.81 2.76
C THR A 229 -21.33 20.85 3.86
N SER A 230 -22.19 21.84 3.70
CA SER A 230 -22.65 22.83 4.69
C SER A 230 -21.89 22.84 6.03
N GLY A 231 -20.96 23.78 6.21
CA GLY A 231 -20.41 24.17 7.52
C GLY A 231 -19.07 23.54 7.94
N ALA A 232 -18.52 22.59 7.23
CA ALA A 232 -17.26 21.94 7.58
C ALA A 232 -16.14 22.27 6.58
N VAL A 233 -15.19 23.00 7.07
CA VAL A 233 -13.82 23.19 6.61
C VAL A 233 -13.60 23.27 5.08
N PRO A 234 -13.62 24.45 4.52
CA PRO A 234 -13.31 24.71 3.10
C PRO A 234 -11.82 24.62 2.76
N LEU A 235 -10.98 24.14 3.67
CA LEU A 235 -9.54 24.00 3.50
C LEU A 235 -9.17 22.53 3.22
N SER A 236 -9.57 22.01 2.08
CA SER A 236 -9.19 20.65 1.68
C SER A 236 -8.58 20.62 0.28
N PRO A 237 -7.67 19.68 0.00
CA PRO A 237 -7.11 19.51 -1.34
C PRO A 237 -8.19 19.04 -2.32
N ARG A 238 -7.90 19.18 -3.61
CA ARG A 238 -8.81 18.79 -4.69
C ARG A 238 -8.81 17.28 -4.99
N ALA A 239 -7.86 16.55 -4.46
CA ALA A 239 -7.70 15.12 -4.68
C ALA A 239 -7.19 14.42 -3.40
N ALA A 240 -7.92 14.57 -2.29
CA ALA A 240 -7.56 13.87 -1.06
C ALA A 240 -7.56 12.34 -1.26
N VAL A 241 -6.73 11.63 -0.52
CA VAL A 241 -6.54 10.18 -0.65
C VAL A 241 -7.85 9.39 -0.54
N GLU A 242 -8.78 9.85 0.29
CA GLU A 242 -10.11 9.26 0.46
C GLU A 242 -10.92 9.31 -0.85
N GLN A 243 -10.91 10.45 -1.56
CA GLN A 243 -11.61 10.61 -2.84
C GLN A 243 -10.92 9.85 -3.97
N VAL A 244 -9.58 9.71 -3.91
CA VAL A 244 -8.85 8.84 -4.84
C VAL A 244 -9.26 7.38 -4.65
N TYR A 245 -9.39 6.94 -3.40
CA TYR A 245 -9.92 5.61 -3.09
C TYR A 245 -11.34 5.40 -3.65
N ASP A 246 -12.27 6.33 -3.38
CA ASP A 246 -13.65 6.25 -3.87
C ASP A 246 -13.72 6.19 -5.39
N ALA A 247 -12.97 7.05 -6.07
CA ALA A 247 -12.87 7.04 -7.52
C ALA A 247 -12.31 5.72 -8.07
N ALA A 248 -11.28 5.16 -7.42
CA ALA A 248 -10.68 3.89 -7.81
C ALA A 248 -11.64 2.71 -7.59
N VAL A 249 -12.38 2.68 -6.47
CA VAL A 249 -13.41 1.67 -6.22
C VAL A 249 -14.53 1.76 -7.26
N LYS A 250 -14.98 2.98 -7.60
CA LYS A 250 -16.01 3.22 -8.63
C LYS A 250 -15.54 2.81 -10.03
N ALA A 251 -14.28 3.09 -10.37
CA ALA A 251 -13.68 2.71 -11.65
C ALA A 251 -13.51 1.19 -11.79
N GLY A 252 -13.30 0.50 -10.69
CA GLY A 252 -13.07 -0.94 -10.64
C GLY A 252 -11.72 -1.38 -11.23
N LYS A 253 -11.40 -2.66 -11.07
CA LYS A 253 -10.15 -3.25 -11.57
C LYS A 253 -10.02 -3.09 -13.08
N GLY A 254 -8.87 -2.60 -13.52
CA GLY A 254 -8.58 -2.31 -14.93
C GLY A 254 -9.11 -0.96 -15.40
N GLY A 255 -9.82 -0.22 -14.54
CA GLY A 255 -10.37 1.10 -14.83
C GLY A 255 -9.35 2.22 -14.86
N SER A 256 -9.87 3.44 -14.98
CA SER A 256 -9.09 4.67 -15.10
C SER A 256 -9.63 5.74 -14.16
N VAL A 257 -8.73 6.50 -13.52
CA VAL A 257 -9.03 7.56 -12.56
C VAL A 257 -8.44 8.89 -13.04
N VAL A 258 -9.09 10.01 -12.76
CA VAL A 258 -8.56 11.36 -13.02
C VAL A 258 -8.29 12.08 -11.70
N ILE A 259 -7.04 12.35 -11.40
CA ILE A 259 -6.61 13.16 -10.26
C ILE A 259 -6.58 14.63 -10.69
N ASN A 260 -7.31 15.49 -10.00
CA ASN A 260 -7.28 16.92 -10.24
C ASN A 260 -6.10 17.54 -9.46
N ALA A 261 -5.01 17.81 -10.15
CA ALA A 261 -3.80 18.43 -9.60
C ALA A 261 -3.70 19.94 -9.87
N VAL A 262 -4.75 20.56 -10.40
CA VAL A 262 -4.80 22.02 -10.58
C VAL A 262 -4.69 22.68 -9.20
N PRO A 263 -3.67 23.53 -8.94
CA PRO A 263 -3.48 24.14 -7.65
C PRO A 263 -4.59 25.16 -7.36
N ALA A 264 -4.94 25.31 -6.08
CA ALA A 264 -6.00 26.22 -5.68
C ALA A 264 -5.69 26.95 -4.36
N ALA A 265 -6.08 28.21 -4.26
CA ALA A 265 -5.86 29.06 -3.12
C ALA A 265 -7.17 29.46 -2.46
N GLN A 266 -7.14 29.62 -1.14
CA GLN A 266 -8.22 30.19 -0.33
C GLN A 266 -7.65 31.13 0.73
N SER A 267 -8.32 32.26 0.99
CA SER A 267 -7.97 33.14 2.09
C SER A 267 -8.70 32.73 3.37
N VAL A 268 -8.01 32.86 4.51
CA VAL A 268 -8.59 32.65 5.85
C VAL A 268 -8.35 33.89 6.70
N LYS A 269 -9.41 34.48 7.24
CA LYS A 269 -9.33 35.64 8.13
C LYS A 269 -10.38 35.56 9.24
N GLY A 270 -9.95 35.60 10.50
CA GLY A 270 -10.86 35.54 11.64
C GLY A 270 -11.78 34.29 11.64
N GLY A 271 -11.28 33.13 11.22
CA GLY A 271 -12.06 31.89 11.09
C GLY A 271 -13.00 31.83 9.89
N LYS A 272 -13.08 32.88 9.07
CA LYS A 272 -13.84 32.89 7.83
C LYS A 272 -12.95 32.48 6.66
N VAL A 273 -13.47 31.66 5.76
CA VAL A 273 -12.78 31.16 4.59
C VAL A 273 -13.37 31.81 3.33
N GLY A 274 -12.49 32.34 2.49
CA GLY A 274 -12.85 32.91 1.21
C GLY A 274 -13.17 31.88 0.13
N ALA A 275 -13.57 32.35 -1.04
CA ALA A 275 -13.83 31.50 -2.19
C ALA A 275 -12.53 30.78 -2.65
N LEU A 276 -12.70 29.56 -3.14
CA LEU A 276 -11.61 28.82 -3.78
C LEU A 276 -11.28 29.48 -5.12
N ARG A 277 -10.01 29.72 -5.37
CA ARG A 277 -9.49 30.25 -6.63
C ARG A 277 -8.47 29.27 -7.20
N GLU A 278 -8.67 28.82 -8.42
CA GLU A 278 -7.65 28.07 -9.15
C GLU A 278 -6.44 28.96 -9.44
N LEU A 279 -5.27 28.34 -9.41
CA LEU A 279 -4.00 28.99 -9.72
C LEU A 279 -3.43 28.42 -11.03
N THR A 280 -2.74 29.28 -11.76
CA THR A 280 -1.85 28.85 -12.83
C THR A 280 -0.58 28.21 -12.25
N GLN A 281 0.18 27.47 -13.07
CA GLN A 281 1.48 26.92 -12.67
C GLN A 281 2.50 28.01 -12.36
N ASP A 282 2.42 29.16 -13.04
CA ASP A 282 3.30 30.32 -12.78
C ASP A 282 2.98 30.96 -11.41
N GLU A 283 1.69 31.09 -11.07
CA GLU A 283 1.28 31.58 -9.74
C GLU A 283 1.72 30.60 -8.63
N LEU A 284 1.55 29.30 -8.82
CA LEU A 284 2.06 28.31 -7.86
C LEU A 284 3.58 28.41 -7.72
N SER A 285 4.29 28.54 -8.83
CA SER A 285 5.75 28.69 -8.84
C SER A 285 6.21 29.93 -8.09
N ALA A 286 5.47 31.04 -8.18
CA ALA A 286 5.74 32.25 -7.41
C ALA A 286 5.64 32.00 -5.90
N TYR A 287 4.59 31.33 -5.43
CA TYR A 287 4.45 30.93 -4.02
C TYR A 287 5.55 29.96 -3.57
N LEU A 288 5.91 28.97 -4.40
CA LEU A 288 6.95 27.99 -4.08
C LEU A 288 8.34 28.61 -3.95
N ASN A 289 8.62 29.70 -4.68
CA ASN A 289 9.90 30.40 -4.67
C ASN A 289 9.97 31.52 -3.62
N ASP A 290 8.86 31.87 -2.99
CA ASP A 290 8.84 32.86 -1.93
C ASP A 290 9.33 32.27 -0.60
N SER A 291 10.44 32.85 -0.07
CA SER A 291 11.05 32.38 1.19
C SER A 291 10.20 32.67 2.44
N ALA A 292 9.21 33.58 2.34
CA ALA A 292 8.28 33.91 3.44
C ALA A 292 7.14 32.91 3.54
N VAL A 293 6.93 32.03 2.52
CA VAL A 293 5.85 31.05 2.47
C VAL A 293 6.27 29.77 3.19
N GLN A 294 5.47 29.36 4.15
CA GLN A 294 5.64 28.08 4.84
C GLN A 294 5.12 26.93 3.98
N LYS A 295 5.99 25.96 3.70
CA LYS A 295 5.65 24.73 2.97
C LYS A 295 5.32 23.62 3.96
N SER A 296 4.26 22.89 3.71
CA SER A 296 3.77 21.79 4.56
C SER A 296 3.10 20.70 3.76
N ARG A 297 2.87 19.55 4.40
CA ARG A 297 2.13 18.42 3.84
C ARG A 297 1.11 17.92 4.86
N SER A 298 -0.06 17.57 4.41
CA SER A 298 -1.10 16.95 5.24
C SER A 298 -1.03 15.44 5.14
N ASN A 299 -0.70 14.78 6.24
CA ASN A 299 -0.74 13.30 6.32
C ASN A 299 -2.18 12.74 6.29
N ARG A 300 -3.18 13.59 6.54
CA ARG A 300 -4.59 13.18 6.45
C ARG A 300 -5.05 13.04 5.00
N PHE A 301 -4.57 13.94 4.14
CA PHE A 301 -5.06 14.03 2.75
C PHE A 301 -4.04 13.55 1.73
N ASP A 302 -2.81 13.26 2.17
CA ASP A 302 -1.65 12.96 1.31
C ASP A 302 -1.48 14.01 0.20
N SER A 303 -1.56 15.28 0.61
CA SER A 303 -1.47 16.45 -0.27
C SER A 303 -0.60 17.53 0.34
N SER A 304 0.09 18.27 -0.51
CA SER A 304 0.95 19.38 -0.13
C SER A 304 0.17 20.70 -0.05
N TYR A 305 0.58 21.58 0.86
CA TYR A 305 0.01 22.92 0.97
C TYR A 305 1.03 23.97 1.38
N LEU A 306 0.72 25.22 1.06
CA LEU A 306 1.50 26.40 1.42
C LEU A 306 0.67 27.33 2.29
N LEU A 307 1.33 28.00 3.26
CA LEU A 307 0.74 29.04 4.10
C LEU A 307 1.47 30.35 3.85
N CYS A 308 0.76 31.34 3.34
CA CYS A 308 1.26 32.69 3.13
C CYS A 308 0.52 33.67 4.05
N LYS A 309 1.24 34.37 4.93
CA LYS A 309 0.66 35.38 5.80
C LYS A 309 0.62 36.72 5.07
N GLU A 310 -0.54 37.33 5.01
CA GLU A 310 -0.78 38.62 4.38
C GLU A 310 -0.65 39.76 5.41
N LYS A 311 -0.33 40.94 4.91
CA LYS A 311 -0.19 42.15 5.76
C LYS A 311 -1.48 42.55 6.46
N ASP A 312 -2.62 42.19 5.93
CA ASP A 312 -3.95 42.48 6.49
C ASP A 312 -4.37 41.50 7.59
N GLY A 313 -3.50 40.57 7.98
CA GLY A 313 -3.74 39.54 8.98
C GLY A 313 -4.49 38.28 8.44
N SER A 314 -4.77 38.21 7.15
CA SER A 314 -5.26 36.98 6.53
C SER A 314 -4.13 35.98 6.24
N THR A 315 -4.47 34.71 6.06
CA THR A 315 -3.55 33.70 5.59
C THR A 315 -4.11 33.11 4.29
N ILE A 316 -3.29 33.08 3.26
CA ILE A 316 -3.60 32.35 2.04
C ILE A 316 -3.12 30.91 2.23
N VAL A 317 -4.01 29.95 2.02
CA VAL A 317 -3.70 28.52 1.97
C VAL A 317 -3.76 28.08 0.52
N VAL A 318 -2.65 27.55 0.01
CA VAL A 318 -2.57 27.02 -1.35
C VAL A 318 -2.43 25.51 -1.27
N TRP A 319 -3.40 24.77 -1.80
CA TRP A 319 -3.31 23.34 -1.99
C TRP A 319 -2.78 23.02 -3.38
N TYR A 320 -1.86 22.07 -3.45
CA TYR A 320 -1.30 21.56 -4.69
C TYR A 320 -0.88 20.10 -4.53
N GLU A 321 -0.74 19.40 -5.65
CA GLU A 321 -0.24 18.04 -5.68
C GLU A 321 1.21 18.06 -6.16
N SER A 322 2.14 17.72 -5.27
CA SER A 322 3.53 17.49 -5.63
C SER A 322 3.68 16.19 -6.41
N GLU A 323 4.83 15.97 -7.04
CA GLU A 323 5.13 14.69 -7.69
C GLU A 323 5.07 13.51 -6.72
N ALA A 324 5.50 13.72 -5.46
CA ALA A 324 5.42 12.71 -4.41
C ALA A 324 3.97 12.39 -4.04
N ASP A 325 3.11 13.40 -3.89
CA ASP A 325 1.68 13.20 -3.58
C ASP A 325 0.98 12.40 -4.70
N ILE A 326 1.27 12.74 -5.97
CA ILE A 326 0.73 12.00 -7.13
C ILE A 326 1.25 10.56 -7.16
N ALA A 327 2.54 10.35 -6.83
CA ALA A 327 3.12 9.01 -6.81
C ALA A 327 2.46 8.12 -5.75
N GLU A 328 2.23 8.62 -4.53
CA GLU A 328 1.55 7.88 -3.46
C GLU A 328 0.08 7.56 -3.81
N LYS A 329 -0.65 8.51 -4.38
CA LYS A 329 -2.03 8.30 -4.86
C LYS A 329 -2.08 7.30 -6.02
N THR A 330 -1.07 7.32 -6.89
CA THR A 330 -0.92 6.34 -7.98
C THR A 330 -0.63 4.94 -7.44
N GLU A 331 0.17 4.84 -6.35
CA GLU A 331 0.41 3.56 -5.68
C GLU A 331 -0.88 2.98 -5.10
N LEU A 332 -1.72 3.80 -4.45
CA LEU A 332 -3.05 3.37 -4.00
C LEU A 332 -3.89 2.86 -5.18
N CYS A 333 -3.91 3.59 -6.29
CA CYS A 333 -4.59 3.17 -7.51
C CYS A 333 -4.06 1.82 -8.02
N ALA A 334 -2.73 1.59 -8.01
CA ALA A 334 -2.11 0.33 -8.39
C ALA A 334 -2.56 -0.83 -7.49
N LEU A 335 -2.56 -0.63 -6.17
CA LEU A 335 -3.02 -1.61 -5.19
C LEU A 335 -4.51 -1.96 -5.36
N LEU A 336 -5.32 -1.00 -5.79
CA LEU A 336 -6.75 -1.20 -6.11
C LEU A 336 -6.98 -1.76 -7.52
N GLY A 337 -5.92 -1.99 -8.29
CA GLY A 337 -5.96 -2.61 -9.62
C GLY A 337 -6.32 -1.67 -10.76
N ILE A 338 -6.19 -0.35 -10.57
CA ILE A 338 -6.35 0.67 -11.62
C ILE A 338 -5.17 0.58 -12.60
N LYS A 339 -5.44 0.79 -13.89
CA LYS A 339 -4.42 0.74 -14.94
C LYS A 339 -3.96 2.10 -15.43
N ASN A 340 -4.85 3.08 -15.44
CA ASN A 340 -4.54 4.41 -15.94
C ASN A 340 -4.90 5.47 -14.89
N VAL A 341 -3.96 6.36 -14.59
CA VAL A 341 -4.18 7.56 -13.80
C VAL A 341 -3.92 8.76 -14.72
N TYR A 342 -4.91 9.58 -14.89
CA TYR A 342 -4.80 10.85 -15.60
C TYR A 342 -4.64 11.97 -14.56
N VAL A 343 -3.68 12.85 -14.78
CA VAL A 343 -3.40 13.99 -13.90
C VAL A 343 -3.82 15.26 -14.62
N LEU A 344 -4.90 15.86 -14.19
CA LEU A 344 -5.38 17.14 -14.71
C LEU A 344 -4.50 18.27 -14.15
N LYS A 345 -3.88 19.02 -15.05
CA LYS A 345 -2.99 20.17 -14.76
C LYS A 345 -3.43 21.41 -15.48
#